data_3afb9ca1a51288d02d052475b8dfdfc6
#
_entry.id   3afb9ca1a51288d02d052475b8dfdfc6
#
_cell.length_a   1.000
_cell.length_b   1.000
_cell.length_c   1.000
_cell.angle_alpha   90.00
_cell.angle_beta   90.00
_cell.angle_gamma   90.00
#
_symmetry.space_group_name_H-M   'P 1'
#
loop_
_entity.id
_entity.type
_entity.pdbx_description
1 polymer ?
#
loop_
_entity_poly.entity_id
_entity_poly.type
_entity_poly.pdbx_seq_one_letter_code
_entity_poly.pdbx_strand_id
1 'polypeptide(L)'
;FYISFDNVEVGRQQARAVYQVRPKGNYVFILGSPTDPNADLLHQGQLEVLQPAINRGDIKVVGKQYTEGWRPEIAQRNMEQILAATRNQVDAVVASNDGTAGGVIAALAAVGLAGKVPVSGQDGDWPALNRVARGLQTVSVWKDARELGRRAAEIAVLLARGTRPDQIPGVQKFRVPGDPRGTVVNAVLLKPIP
;
A
#
# COMPACT_ATOMS: atom_id res chain seq x y z
N PHE A 1 -22.71 -6.34 1.27
CA PHE A 1 -22.16 -5.17 1.96
C PHE A 1 -20.64 -5.35 2.08
N TYR A 2 -19.87 -4.30 1.86
CA TYR A 2 -18.40 -4.30 1.93
C TYR A 2 -17.94 -3.33 3.01
N ILE A 3 -16.94 -3.72 3.79
CA ILE A 3 -16.28 -2.84 4.75
C ILE A 3 -14.76 -3.02 4.65
N SER A 4 -14.04 -1.92 4.57
CA SER A 4 -12.59 -1.89 4.49
C SER A 4 -12.06 -0.52 4.88
N PHE A 5 -10.75 -0.32 4.82
CA PHE A 5 -10.15 1.01 4.72
C PHE A 5 -10.24 1.54 3.29
N ASP A 6 -10.13 2.86 3.12
CA ASP A 6 -9.92 3.47 1.81
C ASP A 6 -8.50 3.16 1.31
N ASN A 7 -8.37 2.02 0.61
CA ASN A 7 -7.07 1.55 0.13
C ASN A 7 -6.47 2.44 -0.96
N VAL A 8 -7.30 3.19 -1.70
CA VAL A 8 -6.78 4.20 -2.65
C VAL A 8 -6.13 5.34 -1.89
N GLU A 9 -6.75 5.82 -0.80
CA GLU A 9 -6.14 6.85 0.05
C GLU A 9 -4.89 6.35 0.77
N VAL A 10 -4.85 5.08 1.20
CA VAL A 10 -3.62 4.46 1.71
C VAL A 10 -2.49 4.58 0.68
N GLY A 11 -2.75 4.20 -0.56
CA GLY A 11 -1.77 4.32 -1.64
C GLY A 11 -1.31 5.75 -1.88
N ARG A 12 -2.23 6.74 -1.83
CA ARG A 12 -1.86 8.17 -1.92
C ARG A 12 -0.93 8.61 -0.79
N GLN A 13 -1.22 8.20 0.44
CA GLN A 13 -0.40 8.54 1.61
C GLN A 13 1.00 7.93 1.52
N GLN A 14 1.10 6.66 1.12
CA GLN A 14 2.38 5.99 0.84
C GLN A 14 3.22 6.76 -0.17
N ALA A 15 2.62 7.08 -1.31
CA ALA A 15 3.29 7.77 -2.40
C ALA A 15 3.70 9.19 -2.02
N ARG A 16 2.83 9.96 -1.33
CA ARG A 16 3.16 11.31 -0.85
C ARG A 16 4.36 11.31 0.08
N ALA A 17 4.41 10.39 1.05
CA ALA A 17 5.50 10.30 2.01
C ALA A 17 6.84 10.01 1.32
N VAL A 18 6.87 9.07 0.37
CA VAL A 18 8.08 8.76 -0.39
C VAL A 18 8.47 9.91 -1.32
N TYR A 19 7.50 10.50 -2.01
CA TYR A 19 7.71 11.61 -2.94
C TYR A 19 8.26 12.87 -2.25
N GLN A 20 7.81 13.18 -1.05
CA GLN A 20 8.31 14.32 -0.26
C GLN A 20 9.80 14.18 0.06
N VAL A 21 10.27 12.96 0.31
CA VAL A 21 11.68 12.67 0.61
C VAL A 21 12.52 12.60 -0.66
N ARG A 22 11.96 12.06 -1.75
CA ARG A 22 12.70 11.81 -2.99
C ARG A 22 11.83 12.19 -4.20
N PRO A 23 11.74 13.48 -4.57
CA PRO A 23 10.82 13.92 -5.63
C PRO A 23 11.27 13.55 -7.06
N LYS A 24 12.49 13.04 -7.23
CA LYS A 24 13.07 12.63 -8.53
C LYS A 24 13.90 11.36 -8.39
N GLY A 25 14.05 10.62 -9.47
CA GLY A 25 14.95 9.48 -9.56
C GLY A 25 14.28 8.17 -9.97
N ASN A 26 14.99 7.09 -9.74
CA ASN A 26 14.59 5.73 -10.10
C ASN A 26 13.70 5.11 -9.04
N TYR A 27 12.45 4.89 -9.35
CA TYR A 27 11.44 4.35 -8.46
C TYR A 27 11.14 2.88 -8.73
N VAL A 28 10.88 2.16 -7.66
CA VAL A 28 10.44 0.76 -7.69
C VAL A 28 9.09 0.63 -6.99
N PHE A 29 8.17 -0.13 -7.59
CA PHE A 29 6.92 -0.55 -6.96
C PHE A 29 7.02 -2.03 -6.56
N ILE A 30 6.88 -2.31 -5.26
CA ILE A 30 6.71 -3.67 -4.74
C ILE A 30 5.26 -3.79 -4.26
N LEU A 31 4.45 -4.38 -5.14
CA LEU A 31 3.01 -4.48 -4.96
C LEU A 31 2.64 -5.67 -4.06
N GLY A 32 1.38 -5.71 -3.62
CA GLY A 32 0.82 -6.84 -2.88
C GLY A 32 0.61 -8.08 -3.73
N SER A 33 -0.25 -9.00 -3.24
CA SER A 33 -0.58 -10.22 -3.98
C SER A 33 -1.39 -9.90 -5.24
N PRO A 34 -1.06 -10.52 -6.40
CA PRO A 34 -1.82 -10.31 -7.63
C PRO A 34 -3.26 -10.84 -7.56
N THR A 35 -3.57 -11.68 -6.58
CA THR A 35 -4.91 -12.24 -6.36
C THR A 35 -5.75 -11.42 -5.38
N ASP A 36 -5.18 -10.36 -4.80
CA ASP A 36 -5.87 -9.47 -3.84
C ASP A 36 -6.18 -8.12 -4.51
N PRO A 37 -7.47 -7.80 -4.73
CA PRO A 37 -7.87 -6.51 -5.32
C PRO A 37 -7.37 -5.27 -4.54
N ASN A 38 -7.07 -5.43 -3.24
CA ASN A 38 -6.50 -4.33 -2.46
C ASN A 38 -5.12 -3.90 -2.98
N ALA A 39 -4.33 -4.82 -3.53
CA ALA A 39 -3.03 -4.49 -4.12
C ALA A 39 -3.17 -3.49 -5.28
N ASP A 40 -4.19 -3.66 -6.12
CA ASP A 40 -4.47 -2.77 -7.24
C ASP A 40 -5.04 -1.42 -6.79
N LEU A 41 -5.91 -1.41 -5.76
CA LEU A 41 -6.42 -0.16 -5.17
C LEU A 41 -5.29 0.69 -4.56
N LEU A 42 -4.36 0.06 -3.85
CA LEU A 42 -3.17 0.73 -3.33
C LEU A 42 -2.35 1.32 -4.47
N HIS A 43 -2.07 0.51 -5.50
CA HIS A 43 -1.29 0.95 -6.65
C HIS A 43 -1.97 2.07 -7.44
N GLN A 44 -3.29 2.04 -7.57
CA GLN A 44 -4.06 3.15 -8.13
C GLN A 44 -3.77 4.45 -7.38
N GLY A 45 -3.90 4.45 -6.05
CA GLY A 45 -3.64 5.63 -5.22
C GLY A 45 -2.18 6.10 -5.32
N GLN A 46 -1.23 5.17 -5.39
CA GLN A 46 0.18 5.50 -5.60
C GLN A 46 0.40 6.21 -6.94
N LEU A 47 -0.20 5.72 -8.02
CA LEU A 47 -0.09 6.34 -9.34
C LEU A 47 -0.81 7.69 -9.42
N GLU A 48 -1.95 7.89 -8.77
CA GLU A 48 -2.63 9.19 -8.74
C GLU A 48 -1.70 10.31 -8.22
N VAL A 49 -0.78 10.00 -7.32
CA VAL A 49 0.19 10.95 -6.78
C VAL A 49 1.44 11.06 -7.67
N LEU A 50 1.97 9.94 -8.15
CA LEU A 50 3.29 9.90 -8.80
C LEU A 50 3.22 10.09 -10.32
N GLN A 51 2.07 9.79 -10.96
CA GLN A 51 1.93 9.85 -12.41
C GLN A 51 2.30 11.20 -13.02
N PRO A 52 1.96 12.37 -12.41
CA PRO A 52 2.39 13.65 -12.94
C PRO A 52 3.93 13.80 -13.01
N ALA A 53 4.65 13.31 -12.00
CA ALA A 53 6.12 13.34 -11.98
C ALA A 53 6.74 12.32 -12.94
N ILE A 54 6.11 11.16 -13.10
CA ILE A 54 6.50 10.16 -14.11
C ILE A 54 6.34 10.75 -15.52
N ASN A 55 5.22 11.40 -15.80
CA ASN A 55 4.95 11.98 -17.12
C ASN A 55 5.92 13.14 -17.47
N ARG A 56 6.40 13.87 -16.46
CA ARG A 56 7.43 14.91 -16.67
C ARG A 56 8.85 14.37 -16.80
N GLY A 57 9.05 13.06 -16.54
CA GLY A 57 10.38 12.45 -16.53
C GLY A 57 11.18 12.71 -15.25
N ASP A 58 10.59 13.32 -14.21
CA ASP A 58 11.22 13.49 -12.89
C ASP A 58 11.41 12.12 -12.20
N ILE A 59 10.47 11.21 -12.40
CA ILE A 59 10.50 9.84 -11.88
C ILE A 59 10.59 8.86 -13.05
N LYS A 60 11.54 7.95 -12.96
CA LYS A 60 11.65 6.78 -13.84
C LYS A 60 11.30 5.52 -13.07
N VAL A 61 10.28 4.80 -13.49
CA VAL A 61 9.93 3.50 -12.92
C VAL A 61 10.88 2.44 -13.47
N VAL A 62 11.79 1.94 -12.64
CA VAL A 62 12.82 0.97 -13.02
C VAL A 62 12.49 -0.46 -12.60
N GLY A 63 11.44 -0.65 -11.83
CA GLY A 63 10.96 -1.98 -11.43
C GLY A 63 9.53 -1.92 -10.91
N LYS A 64 8.74 -2.95 -11.26
CA LYS A 64 7.41 -3.18 -10.71
C LYS A 64 7.15 -4.67 -10.61
N GLN A 65 6.90 -5.17 -9.40
CA GLN A 65 6.68 -6.59 -9.14
C GLN A 65 5.54 -6.78 -8.13
N TYR A 66 4.67 -7.74 -8.41
CA TYR A 66 3.71 -8.25 -7.43
C TYR A 66 4.39 -9.23 -6.47
N THR A 67 3.85 -9.31 -5.26
CA THR A 67 4.38 -10.16 -4.20
C THR A 67 3.34 -11.21 -3.85
N GLU A 68 3.51 -12.42 -4.37
CA GLU A 68 2.58 -13.54 -4.14
C GLU A 68 2.35 -13.76 -2.64
N GLY A 69 1.05 -13.80 -2.25
CA GLY A 69 0.65 -13.99 -0.85
C GLY A 69 1.15 -12.91 0.12
N TRP A 70 1.57 -11.74 -0.36
CA TRP A 70 2.14 -10.65 0.47
C TRP A 70 3.41 -11.04 1.23
N ARG A 71 4.08 -12.12 0.84
CA ARG A 71 5.17 -12.74 1.60
C ARG A 71 6.46 -11.91 1.56
N PRO A 72 7.04 -11.54 2.71
CA PRO A 72 8.24 -10.70 2.79
C PRO A 72 9.45 -11.30 2.04
N GLU A 73 9.62 -12.61 2.06
CA GLU A 73 10.72 -13.30 1.38
C GLU A 73 10.58 -13.26 -0.15
N ILE A 74 9.35 -13.12 -0.68
CA ILE A 74 9.14 -12.89 -2.11
C ILE A 74 9.45 -11.43 -2.45
N ALA A 75 9.02 -10.48 -1.63
CA ALA A 75 9.35 -9.07 -1.80
C ALA A 75 10.87 -8.85 -1.77
N GLN A 76 11.59 -9.53 -0.88
CA GLN A 76 13.03 -9.47 -0.83
C GLN A 76 13.67 -9.96 -2.14
N ARG A 77 13.31 -11.15 -2.63
CA ARG A 77 13.81 -11.68 -3.90
C ARG A 77 13.50 -10.77 -5.08
N ASN A 78 12.29 -10.24 -5.14
CA ASN A 78 11.89 -9.28 -6.18
C ASN A 78 12.80 -8.04 -6.16
N MET A 79 13.06 -7.51 -4.98
CA MET A 79 13.92 -6.34 -4.83
C MET A 79 15.39 -6.65 -5.17
N GLU A 80 15.92 -7.81 -4.76
CA GLU A 80 17.26 -8.27 -5.12
C GLU A 80 17.44 -8.36 -6.64
N GLN A 81 16.45 -8.90 -7.36
CA GLN A 81 16.46 -8.97 -8.83
C GLN A 81 16.48 -7.57 -9.46
N ILE A 82 15.67 -6.64 -8.93
CA ILE A 82 15.63 -5.27 -9.44
C ILE A 82 16.95 -4.54 -9.15
N LEU A 83 17.53 -4.71 -7.96
CA LEU A 83 18.84 -4.13 -7.61
C LEU A 83 19.94 -4.63 -8.55
N ALA A 84 19.97 -5.93 -8.85
CA ALA A 84 20.91 -6.50 -9.80
C ALA A 84 20.72 -5.92 -11.21
N ALA A 85 19.48 -5.86 -11.72
CA ALA A 85 19.16 -5.35 -13.04
C ALA A 85 19.48 -3.85 -13.19
N THR A 86 19.34 -3.08 -12.12
CA THR A 86 19.60 -1.62 -12.10
C THR A 86 21.00 -1.24 -11.64
N ARG A 87 21.87 -2.22 -11.36
CA ARG A 87 23.20 -1.99 -10.74
C ARG A 87 23.09 -1.15 -9.46
N ASN A 88 22.12 -1.47 -8.63
CA ASN A 88 21.78 -0.77 -7.38
C ASN A 88 21.35 0.70 -7.55
N GLN A 89 21.01 1.14 -8.78
CA GLN A 89 20.54 2.51 -9.03
C GLN A 89 19.04 2.61 -8.77
N VAL A 90 18.67 2.63 -7.50
CA VAL A 90 17.31 2.80 -7.01
C VAL A 90 17.30 3.94 -6.01
N ASP A 91 16.39 4.90 -6.21
CA ASP A 91 16.28 6.09 -5.39
C ASP A 91 15.10 6.07 -4.42
N ALA A 92 14.05 5.30 -4.72
CA ALA A 92 12.87 5.17 -3.87
C ALA A 92 12.12 3.85 -4.13
N VAL A 93 11.48 3.31 -3.08
CA VAL A 93 10.62 2.13 -3.19
C VAL A 93 9.25 2.40 -2.58
N VAL A 94 8.21 2.20 -3.37
CA VAL A 94 6.83 2.21 -2.91
C VAL A 94 6.40 0.77 -2.68
N ALA A 95 6.54 0.31 -1.44
CA ALA A 95 6.11 -1.01 -1.00
C ALA A 95 4.69 -0.94 -0.42
N SER A 96 3.87 -1.92 -0.76
CA SER A 96 2.43 -1.87 -0.49
C SER A 96 2.06 -2.15 0.95
N ASN A 97 2.86 -2.92 1.71
CA ASN A 97 2.62 -3.11 3.16
C ASN A 97 3.93 -3.28 3.94
N ASP A 98 3.81 -3.39 5.26
CA ASP A 98 4.96 -3.46 6.17
C ASP A 98 5.75 -4.77 6.05
N GLY A 99 5.06 -5.87 5.74
CA GLY A 99 5.70 -7.16 5.46
C GLY A 99 6.60 -7.06 4.21
N THR A 100 6.04 -6.58 3.10
CA THR A 100 6.80 -6.40 1.85
C THR A 100 7.90 -5.35 2.00
N ALA A 101 7.65 -4.25 2.75
CA ALA A 101 8.66 -3.25 3.09
C ALA A 101 9.84 -3.87 3.87
N GLY A 102 9.55 -4.81 4.78
CA GLY A 102 10.60 -5.55 5.51
C GLY A 102 11.51 -6.33 4.59
N GLY A 103 10.94 -7.06 3.63
CA GLY A 103 11.71 -7.78 2.61
C GLY A 103 12.55 -6.84 1.73
N VAL A 104 11.95 -5.73 1.27
CA VAL A 104 12.66 -4.68 0.52
C VAL A 104 13.86 -4.14 1.31
N ILE A 105 13.65 -3.79 2.57
CA ILE A 105 14.71 -3.22 3.42
C ILE A 105 15.82 -4.23 3.66
N ALA A 106 15.52 -5.53 3.79
CA ALA A 106 16.53 -6.58 3.89
C ALA A 106 17.40 -6.64 2.62
N ALA A 107 16.80 -6.59 1.43
CA ALA A 107 17.53 -6.54 0.17
C ALA A 107 18.40 -5.27 0.04
N LEU A 108 17.85 -4.10 0.42
CA LEU A 108 18.60 -2.84 0.43
C LEU A 108 19.77 -2.87 1.42
N ALA A 109 19.61 -3.52 2.57
CA ALA A 109 20.68 -3.66 3.56
C ALA A 109 21.87 -4.47 3.04
N ALA A 110 21.61 -5.52 2.26
CA ALA A 110 22.65 -6.36 1.67
C ALA A 110 23.60 -5.58 0.74
N VAL A 111 23.14 -4.45 0.17
CA VAL A 111 23.93 -3.57 -0.72
C VAL A 111 24.22 -2.20 -0.12
N GLY A 112 24.03 -2.02 1.19
CA GLY A 112 24.34 -0.77 1.91
C GLY A 112 23.43 0.42 1.60
N LEU A 113 22.20 0.17 1.12
CA LEU A 113 21.21 1.19 0.77
C LEU A 113 20.08 1.34 1.79
N ALA A 114 19.96 0.48 2.80
CA ALA A 114 18.97 0.63 3.86
C ALA A 114 19.13 1.98 4.59
N GLY A 115 18.05 2.70 4.83
CA GLY A 115 18.04 4.04 5.42
C GLY A 115 18.46 5.18 4.47
N LYS A 116 18.95 4.86 3.26
CA LYS A 116 19.27 5.85 2.21
C LYS A 116 18.18 5.96 1.16
N VAL A 117 17.50 4.85 0.89
CA VAL A 117 16.40 4.74 -0.04
C VAL A 117 15.10 4.77 0.78
N PRO A 118 14.21 5.76 0.58
CA PRO A 118 12.91 5.80 1.25
C PRO A 118 12.06 4.62 0.83
N VAL A 119 11.35 4.03 1.81
CA VAL A 119 10.47 2.86 1.63
C VAL A 119 9.15 3.11 2.34
N SER A 120 8.04 2.94 1.64
CA SER A 120 6.69 3.00 2.25
C SER A 120 6.24 1.64 2.80
N GLY A 121 5.19 1.66 3.60
CA GLY A 121 4.47 0.50 4.08
C GLY A 121 3.06 0.85 4.53
N GLN A 122 2.33 -0.12 5.04
CA GLN A 122 1.03 0.04 5.72
C GLN A 122 0.85 -1.09 6.74
N ASP A 123 -0.10 -0.94 7.61
CA ASP A 123 -0.65 -1.80 8.65
C ASP A 123 -0.24 -1.38 10.07
N GLY A 124 0.90 -0.72 10.27
CA GLY A 124 1.37 -0.30 11.59
C GLY A 124 1.94 -1.46 12.41
N ASP A 125 2.59 -2.41 11.75
CA ASP A 125 3.19 -3.57 12.40
C ASP A 125 4.32 -3.16 13.35
N TRP A 126 4.44 -3.81 14.51
CA TRP A 126 5.50 -3.53 15.46
C TRP A 126 6.92 -3.51 14.86
N PRO A 127 7.30 -4.48 14.00
CA PRO A 127 8.59 -4.41 13.31
C PRO A 127 8.72 -3.19 12.40
N ALA A 128 7.62 -2.75 11.76
CA ALA A 128 7.64 -1.57 10.91
C ALA A 128 7.79 -0.29 11.71
N LEU A 129 7.08 -0.14 12.83
CA LEU A 129 7.23 1.00 13.72
C LEU A 129 8.67 1.14 14.21
N ASN A 130 9.33 0.02 14.53
CA ASN A 130 10.76 0.02 14.86
C ASN A 130 11.63 0.48 13.68
N ARG A 131 11.33 0.02 12.45
CA ARG A 131 12.05 0.47 11.26
C ARG A 131 11.85 1.96 10.97
N VAL A 132 10.63 2.47 11.17
CA VAL A 132 10.34 3.92 11.04
C VAL A 132 11.13 4.71 12.07
N ALA A 133 11.10 4.32 13.34
CA ALA A 133 11.83 4.99 14.41
C ALA A 133 13.35 5.01 14.17
N ARG A 134 13.89 4.01 13.46
CA ARG A 134 15.32 3.90 13.10
C ARG A 134 15.67 4.55 11.76
N GLY A 135 14.71 5.17 11.06
CA GLY A 135 14.92 5.79 9.75
C GLY A 135 15.13 4.78 8.60
N LEU A 136 14.80 3.51 8.80
CA LEU A 136 14.94 2.47 7.77
C LEU A 136 13.70 2.35 6.87
N GLN A 137 12.54 2.79 7.37
CA GLN A 137 11.27 2.86 6.64
C GLN A 137 10.72 4.29 6.78
N THR A 138 10.18 4.85 5.71
CA THR A 138 9.75 6.26 5.69
C THR A 138 8.38 6.46 6.32
N VAL A 139 7.46 5.53 6.07
CA VAL A 139 6.09 5.58 6.55
C VAL A 139 5.52 4.17 6.70
N SER A 140 4.67 3.99 7.68
CA SER A 140 3.69 2.91 7.73
C SER A 140 2.32 3.53 7.89
N VAL A 141 1.48 3.45 6.86
CA VAL A 141 0.12 3.95 6.92
C VAL A 141 -0.71 3.03 7.79
N TRP A 142 -1.19 3.52 8.91
CA TRP A 142 -1.88 2.70 9.89
C TRP A 142 -3.33 2.43 9.51
N LYS A 143 -3.69 1.16 9.54
CA LYS A 143 -5.05 0.64 9.42
C LYS A 143 -5.43 -0.07 10.72
N ASP A 144 -6.12 0.62 11.63
CA ASP A 144 -6.51 0.02 12.92
C ASP A 144 -7.50 -1.13 12.73
N ALA A 145 -6.99 -2.36 12.77
CA ALA A 145 -7.80 -3.57 12.63
C ALA A 145 -8.89 -3.70 13.72
N ARG A 146 -8.69 -3.09 14.90
CA ARG A 146 -9.68 -3.06 15.99
C ARG A 146 -10.89 -2.22 15.58
N GLU A 147 -10.64 -1.06 14.98
CA GLU A 147 -11.70 -0.18 14.47
C GLU A 147 -12.47 -0.86 13.33
N LEU A 148 -11.76 -1.53 12.41
CA LEU A 148 -12.38 -2.29 11.35
C LEU A 148 -13.29 -3.40 11.91
N GLY A 149 -12.79 -4.19 12.88
CA GLY A 149 -13.54 -5.26 13.53
C GLY A 149 -14.77 -4.74 14.29
N ARG A 150 -14.61 -3.65 15.07
CA ARG A 150 -15.70 -2.99 15.79
C ARG A 150 -16.80 -2.54 14.81
N ARG A 151 -16.40 -1.84 13.76
CA ARG A 151 -17.35 -1.31 12.76
C ARG A 151 -18.04 -2.42 11.98
N ALA A 152 -17.33 -3.50 11.66
CA ALA A 152 -17.93 -4.67 11.00
C ALA A 152 -19.00 -5.33 11.88
N ALA A 153 -18.73 -5.51 13.17
CA ALA A 153 -19.70 -6.06 14.11
C ALA A 153 -20.94 -5.16 14.27
N GLU A 154 -20.76 -3.85 14.40
CA GLU A 154 -21.88 -2.89 14.48
C GLU A 154 -22.77 -2.98 13.23
N ILE A 155 -22.18 -2.98 12.04
CA ILE A 155 -22.92 -3.08 10.77
C ILE A 155 -23.66 -4.42 10.68
N ALA A 156 -23.01 -5.51 11.06
CA ALA A 156 -23.64 -6.84 11.06
C ALA A 156 -24.89 -6.87 11.95
N VAL A 157 -24.83 -6.28 13.14
CA VAL A 157 -25.96 -6.19 14.07
C VAL A 157 -27.08 -5.33 13.48
N LEU A 158 -26.76 -4.18 12.87
CA LEU A 158 -27.78 -3.33 12.23
C LEU A 158 -28.51 -4.05 11.09
N LEU A 159 -27.75 -4.73 10.23
CA LEU A 159 -28.32 -5.52 9.12
C LEU A 159 -29.20 -6.69 9.65
N ALA A 160 -28.75 -7.40 10.69
CA ALA A 160 -29.52 -8.48 11.33
C ALA A 160 -30.83 -7.99 11.96
N ARG A 161 -30.87 -6.73 12.40
CA ARG A 161 -32.08 -6.07 12.92
C ARG A 161 -32.99 -5.47 11.84
N GLY A 162 -32.68 -5.69 10.57
CA GLY A 162 -33.49 -5.23 9.45
C GLY A 162 -33.18 -3.82 8.96
N THR A 163 -32.09 -3.16 9.42
CA THR A 163 -31.67 -1.89 8.83
C THR A 163 -31.27 -2.12 7.39
N ARG A 164 -31.80 -1.31 6.48
CA ARG A 164 -31.48 -1.44 5.06
C ARG A 164 -30.01 -1.08 4.79
N PRO A 165 -29.32 -1.78 3.88
CA PRO A 165 -27.90 -1.52 3.58
C PRO A 165 -27.60 -0.08 3.17
N ASP A 166 -28.53 0.60 2.52
CA ASP A 166 -28.39 2.00 2.08
C ASP A 166 -28.63 3.03 3.20
N GLN A 167 -29.09 2.58 4.37
CA GLN A 167 -29.31 3.40 5.57
C GLN A 167 -28.22 3.26 6.63
N ILE A 168 -27.20 2.42 6.39
CA ILE A 168 -26.06 2.27 7.31
C ILE A 168 -25.28 3.60 7.35
N PRO A 169 -24.96 4.14 8.55
CA PRO A 169 -24.19 5.37 8.66
C PRO A 169 -22.84 5.28 7.96
N GLY A 170 -22.51 6.27 7.12
CA GLY A 170 -21.28 6.32 6.35
C GLY A 170 -21.24 5.43 5.12
N VAL A 171 -22.40 4.88 4.71
CA VAL A 171 -22.49 4.04 3.50
C VAL A 171 -22.25 4.88 2.24
N GLN A 172 -21.55 4.27 1.30
CA GLN A 172 -21.34 4.79 -0.05
C GLN A 172 -21.40 3.66 -1.07
N LYS A 173 -21.51 4.03 -2.35
CA LYS A 173 -21.41 3.06 -3.44
C LYS A 173 -19.95 2.77 -3.76
N PHE A 174 -19.61 1.50 -3.86
CA PHE A 174 -18.28 1.04 -4.15
C PHE A 174 -18.31 0.06 -5.33
N ARG A 175 -17.52 0.37 -6.36
CA ARG A 175 -17.35 -0.54 -7.51
C ARG A 175 -16.32 -1.60 -7.14
N VAL A 176 -16.68 -2.86 -7.30
CA VAL A 176 -15.79 -3.99 -7.00
C VAL A 176 -14.64 -4.01 -8.01
N PRO A 177 -13.37 -3.87 -7.57
CA PRO A 177 -12.23 -3.89 -8.47
C PRO A 177 -12.09 -5.25 -9.17
N GLY A 178 -11.74 -5.24 -10.45
CA GLY A 178 -11.51 -6.45 -11.23
C GLY A 178 -12.78 -7.24 -11.59
N ASP A 179 -13.97 -6.84 -11.16
CA ASP A 179 -15.21 -7.47 -11.62
C ASP A 179 -15.58 -6.96 -13.03
N PRO A 180 -15.54 -7.83 -14.05
CA PRO A 180 -15.86 -7.44 -15.43
C PRO A 180 -17.29 -6.98 -15.61
N ARG A 181 -18.21 -7.36 -14.71
CA ARG A 181 -19.62 -6.93 -14.72
C ARG A 181 -19.79 -5.51 -14.15
N GLY A 182 -18.72 -4.97 -13.51
CA GLY A 182 -18.76 -3.65 -12.90
C GLY A 182 -19.68 -3.57 -11.69
N THR A 183 -19.83 -4.66 -10.94
CA THR A 183 -20.71 -4.74 -9.77
C THR A 183 -20.43 -3.59 -8.79
N VAL A 184 -21.52 -2.94 -8.36
CA VAL A 184 -21.50 -1.88 -7.35
C VAL A 184 -22.21 -2.37 -6.10
N VAL A 185 -21.54 -2.25 -4.96
CA VAL A 185 -22.05 -2.66 -3.64
C VAL A 185 -22.17 -1.47 -2.69
N ASN A 186 -22.97 -1.62 -1.65
CA ASN A 186 -22.94 -0.71 -0.51
C ASN A 186 -21.69 -0.99 0.33
N ALA A 187 -20.94 0.06 0.67
CA ALA A 187 -19.69 -0.08 1.41
C ALA A 187 -19.54 1.01 2.48
N VAL A 188 -18.77 0.70 3.50
CA VAL A 188 -18.19 1.67 4.43
C VAL A 188 -16.68 1.60 4.31
N LEU A 189 -16.04 2.72 4.01
CA LEU A 189 -14.58 2.83 3.92
C LEU A 189 -14.06 3.68 5.08
N LEU A 190 -13.20 3.10 5.89
CA LEU A 190 -12.54 3.75 7.02
C LEU A 190 -11.35 4.58 6.54
N LYS A 191 -11.07 5.68 7.23
CA LYS A 191 -9.91 6.51 6.92
C LYS A 191 -8.63 5.87 7.47
N PRO A 192 -7.58 5.72 6.66
CA PRO A 192 -6.26 5.37 7.15
C PRO A 192 -5.58 6.58 7.80
N ILE A 193 -4.58 6.31 8.65
CA ILE A 193 -3.77 7.34 9.33
C ILE A 193 -2.31 7.16 8.88
N PRO A 194 -1.62 8.21 8.41
CA PRO A 194 -0.22 8.14 8.00
C PRO A 194 0.72 8.01 9.20
#